data_6221169ac0f4848983eb876640b189d0
#
_entry.id   6221169ac0f4848983eb876640b189d0
#
_cell.length_a   1.000
_cell.length_b   1.000
_cell.length_c   1.000
_cell.angle_alpha   90.00
_cell.angle_beta   90.00
_cell.angle_gamma   90.00
#
_symmetry.space_group_name_H-M   'P 1'
#
loop_
_entity.id
_entity.type
_entity.pdbx_description
1 polymer ?
#
loop_
_entity_poly.entity_id
_entity_poly.type
_entity_poly.pdbx_seq_one_letter_code
_entity_poly.pdbx_strand_id
1 'polypeptide(L)'
;MKVLNDTVCSLGEGPLWHPVREQLYWFDIHGRGFHTLENGTTRSWSFDEDVSAAGWVDDTHVLMATETRLLRFNVENGDQEDILPLEADDPETRSNDGRADPYGGFWIGTMPKHERTPTGKFYRFYKGQITPLFDGITIPNAICFTPDKKQAYFVDTIDNQMKRVSLDEEGWPVGEPEVWLDLAGQPFGADGAVIDADGNIWNAQWDGWRVACYSPDGTLLREIPINAAHTSCPAFGGPDLTTLYCTTAAGRVSDEDRERSQDHGKVFFEEGVAKGQAEHRVILG
;
A
#
# COMPACT_ATOMS: atom_id res chain seq x y z
N MET A 1 -14.30 -8.22 9.55
CA MET A 1 -14.69 -7.38 8.38
C MET A 1 -15.57 -8.17 7.43
N LYS A 2 -16.35 -7.49 6.58
CA LYS A 2 -17.20 -8.07 5.53
C LYS A 2 -16.47 -8.07 4.20
N VAL A 3 -16.79 -9.03 3.31
CA VAL A 3 -16.29 -9.04 1.93
C VAL A 3 -16.96 -7.91 1.14
N LEU A 4 -16.18 -7.14 0.37
CA LEU A 4 -16.65 -6.03 -0.45
C LEU A 4 -17.33 -6.52 -1.73
N ASN A 5 -16.69 -7.47 -2.43
CA ASN A 5 -17.16 -8.07 -3.69
C ASN A 5 -16.51 -9.45 -3.92
N ASP A 6 -16.85 -10.10 -5.02
CA ASP A 6 -16.35 -11.45 -5.35
C ASP A 6 -15.08 -11.46 -6.21
N THR A 7 -14.47 -10.30 -6.47
CA THR A 7 -13.17 -10.25 -7.20
C THR A 7 -12.09 -10.88 -6.33
N VAL A 8 -11.39 -11.86 -6.91
CA VAL A 8 -10.29 -12.57 -6.23
C VAL A 8 -8.97 -12.17 -6.89
N CYS A 9 -8.08 -11.57 -6.11
CA CYS A 9 -6.75 -11.16 -6.52
C CYS A 9 -5.72 -12.22 -6.11
N SER A 10 -4.79 -12.52 -7.02
CA SER A 10 -3.62 -13.35 -6.70
C SER A 10 -2.75 -12.69 -5.63
N LEU A 11 -2.51 -11.38 -5.77
CA LEU A 11 -1.86 -10.54 -4.79
C LEU A 11 -2.59 -9.18 -4.76
N GLY A 12 -3.69 -9.13 -4.02
CA GLY A 12 -4.46 -7.89 -3.82
C GLY A 12 -3.66 -6.91 -2.98
N GLU A 13 -3.46 -5.67 -3.47
CA GLU A 13 -2.57 -4.68 -2.87
C GLU A 13 -2.99 -3.25 -3.18
N GLY A 14 -2.25 -2.28 -2.63
CA GLY A 14 -2.31 -0.87 -2.94
C GLY A 14 -3.71 -0.25 -2.93
N PRO A 15 -4.56 -0.49 -1.92
CA PRO A 15 -5.89 0.11 -1.89
C PRO A 15 -5.77 1.63 -1.78
N LEU A 16 -6.45 2.34 -2.69
CA LEU A 16 -6.47 3.78 -2.77
C LEU A 16 -7.92 4.29 -2.72
N TRP A 17 -8.28 5.05 -1.71
CA TRP A 17 -9.51 5.82 -1.72
C TRP A 17 -9.29 7.15 -2.43
N HIS A 18 -9.86 7.31 -3.62
CA HIS A 18 -9.78 8.56 -4.38
C HIS A 18 -10.71 9.62 -3.77
N PRO A 19 -10.18 10.69 -3.14
CA PRO A 19 -11.01 11.55 -2.28
C PRO A 19 -12.01 12.40 -3.05
N VAL A 20 -11.74 12.73 -4.31
CA VAL A 20 -12.63 13.55 -5.15
C VAL A 20 -13.71 12.70 -5.81
N ARG A 21 -13.37 11.47 -6.22
CA ARG A 21 -14.33 10.53 -6.82
C ARG A 21 -15.16 9.78 -5.78
N GLU A 22 -14.72 9.79 -4.53
CA GLU A 22 -15.28 8.98 -3.44
C GLU A 22 -15.35 7.49 -3.84
N GLN A 23 -14.25 6.98 -4.37
CA GLN A 23 -14.18 5.67 -5.00
C GLN A 23 -12.93 4.91 -4.57
N LEU A 24 -13.10 3.62 -4.23
CA LEU A 24 -11.99 2.73 -3.91
C LEU A 24 -11.39 2.13 -5.18
N TYR A 25 -10.07 2.14 -5.27
CA TYR A 25 -9.26 1.43 -6.25
C TYR A 25 -8.34 0.45 -5.53
N TRP A 26 -7.94 -0.64 -6.20
CA TRP A 26 -6.95 -1.59 -5.68
C TRP A 26 -6.26 -2.33 -6.82
N PHE A 27 -5.14 -2.98 -6.52
CA PHE A 27 -4.33 -3.75 -7.47
C PHE A 27 -4.47 -5.25 -7.24
N ASP A 28 -4.30 -6.02 -8.30
CA ASP A 28 -3.81 -7.41 -8.28
C ASP A 28 -2.43 -7.41 -8.93
N ILE A 29 -1.35 -7.37 -8.12
CA ILE A 29 0.00 -7.24 -8.64
C ILE A 29 0.30 -8.37 -9.62
N HIS A 30 0.16 -9.63 -9.20
CA HIS A 30 0.47 -10.79 -10.04
C HIS A 30 -0.60 -11.07 -11.10
N GLY A 31 -1.82 -10.60 -10.91
CA GLY A 31 -2.85 -10.59 -11.94
C GLY A 31 -2.71 -9.43 -12.92
N ARG A 32 -1.75 -8.52 -12.69
CA ARG A 32 -1.49 -7.34 -13.52
C ARG A 32 -2.74 -6.50 -13.73
N GLY A 33 -3.51 -6.37 -12.68
CA GLY A 33 -4.84 -5.75 -12.70
C GLY A 33 -4.91 -4.51 -11.80
N PHE A 34 -5.66 -3.52 -12.25
CA PHE A 34 -6.11 -2.39 -11.46
C PHE A 34 -7.63 -2.39 -11.47
N HIS A 35 -8.25 -2.27 -10.32
CA HIS A 35 -9.67 -2.49 -10.13
C HIS A 35 -10.34 -1.35 -9.39
N THR A 36 -11.63 -1.19 -9.63
CA THR A 36 -12.51 -0.33 -8.84
C THR A 36 -13.92 -0.90 -8.80
N LEU A 37 -14.75 -0.41 -7.89
CA LEU A 37 -16.16 -0.79 -7.80
C LEU A 37 -17.04 0.37 -8.31
N GLU A 38 -17.76 0.14 -9.41
CA GLU A 38 -18.71 1.08 -9.98
C GLU A 38 -20.12 0.50 -9.92
N ASN A 39 -21.01 1.15 -9.16
CA ASN A 39 -22.42 0.71 -9.01
C ASN A 39 -22.56 -0.78 -8.60
N GLY A 40 -21.68 -1.26 -7.73
CA GLY A 40 -21.66 -2.64 -7.26
C GLY A 40 -21.04 -3.65 -8.22
N THR A 41 -20.48 -3.19 -9.34
CA THR A 41 -19.80 -4.05 -10.33
C THR A 41 -18.31 -3.68 -10.38
N THR A 42 -17.44 -4.68 -10.42
CA THR A 42 -16.00 -4.45 -10.58
C THR A 42 -15.70 -4.02 -12.01
N ARG A 43 -15.06 -2.88 -12.15
CA ARG A 43 -14.37 -2.46 -13.37
C ARG A 43 -12.89 -2.73 -13.22
N SER A 44 -12.26 -3.24 -14.28
CA SER A 44 -10.86 -3.66 -14.27
C SER A 44 -10.13 -3.17 -15.51
N TRP A 45 -8.85 -2.85 -15.31
CA TRP A 45 -7.88 -2.61 -16.38
C TRP A 45 -6.74 -3.61 -16.23
N SER A 46 -6.22 -4.09 -17.36
CA SER A 46 -5.11 -5.06 -17.40
C SER A 46 -3.88 -4.42 -18.00
N PHE A 47 -2.71 -4.84 -17.52
CA PHE A 47 -1.40 -4.32 -17.92
C PHE A 47 -0.50 -5.46 -18.42
N ASP A 48 0.54 -5.11 -19.19
CA ASP A 48 1.50 -6.09 -19.69
C ASP A 48 2.60 -6.45 -18.67
N GLU A 49 2.72 -5.66 -17.61
CA GLU A 49 3.68 -5.81 -16.51
C GLU A 49 2.99 -5.71 -15.15
N ASP A 50 3.68 -6.06 -14.07
CA ASP A 50 3.16 -5.93 -12.72
C ASP A 50 2.88 -4.45 -12.39
N VAL A 51 1.74 -4.19 -11.72
CA VAL A 51 1.31 -2.87 -11.24
C VAL A 51 0.99 -2.98 -9.76
N SER A 52 1.42 -2.03 -8.92
CA SER A 52 1.41 -2.30 -7.48
C SER A 52 0.79 -1.22 -6.59
N ALA A 53 0.99 0.04 -6.89
CA ALA A 53 0.56 1.15 -6.06
C ALA A 53 0.23 2.39 -6.87
N ALA A 54 -0.62 3.27 -6.35
CA ALA A 54 -0.93 4.55 -6.97
C ALA A 54 -1.17 5.66 -5.94
N GLY A 55 -0.97 6.91 -6.39
CA GLY A 55 -1.44 8.11 -5.70
C GLY A 55 -2.30 8.96 -6.64
N TRP A 56 -3.38 9.57 -6.14
CA TRP A 56 -4.25 10.39 -6.96
C TRP A 56 -3.57 11.71 -7.38
N VAL A 57 -3.82 12.14 -8.62
CA VAL A 57 -3.27 13.37 -9.23
C VAL A 57 -4.35 14.41 -9.40
N ASP A 58 -5.44 14.04 -10.00
CA ASP A 58 -6.63 14.89 -10.25
C ASP A 58 -7.88 14.01 -10.35
N ASP A 59 -9.03 14.58 -10.70
CA ASP A 59 -10.32 13.89 -10.75
C ASP A 59 -10.31 12.62 -11.62
N THR A 60 -9.43 12.56 -12.62
CA THR A 60 -9.41 11.48 -13.61
C THR A 60 -8.09 10.74 -13.70
N HIS A 61 -7.05 11.20 -13.00
CA HIS A 61 -5.72 10.62 -13.13
C HIS A 61 -5.12 10.20 -11.80
N VAL A 62 -4.39 9.09 -11.84
CA VAL A 62 -3.50 8.63 -10.79
C VAL A 62 -2.06 8.53 -11.32
N LEU A 63 -1.07 8.76 -10.48
CA LEU A 63 0.29 8.29 -10.70
C LEU A 63 0.35 6.83 -10.26
N MET A 64 0.73 5.94 -11.15
CA MET A 64 0.79 4.50 -10.92
C MET A 64 2.22 4.00 -11.00
N ALA A 65 2.62 3.15 -10.08
CA ALA A 65 3.87 2.43 -10.14
C ALA A 65 3.66 1.08 -10.82
N THR A 66 4.47 0.82 -11.84
CA THR A 66 4.56 -0.47 -12.51
C THR A 66 5.88 -1.15 -12.18
N GLU A 67 6.14 -2.29 -12.76
CA GLU A 67 7.40 -3.02 -12.63
C GLU A 67 8.60 -2.19 -13.08
N THR A 68 8.44 -1.41 -14.18
CA THR A 68 9.57 -0.74 -14.85
C THR A 68 9.47 0.79 -14.90
N ARG A 69 8.34 1.38 -14.51
CA ARG A 69 8.14 2.83 -14.63
C ARG A 69 7.08 3.39 -13.69
N LEU A 70 7.07 4.70 -13.56
CA LEU A 70 5.92 5.45 -13.10
C LEU A 70 5.17 5.99 -14.32
N LEU A 71 3.85 5.83 -14.34
CA LEU A 71 3.00 6.33 -15.40
C LEU A 71 1.81 7.12 -14.83
N ARG A 72 1.30 8.08 -15.60
CA ARG A 72 0.03 8.74 -15.36
C ARG A 72 -1.06 7.94 -16.04
N PHE A 73 -2.02 7.48 -15.25
CA PHE A 73 -3.12 6.64 -15.73
C PHE A 73 -4.45 7.37 -15.63
N ASN A 74 -5.22 7.36 -16.70
CA ASN A 74 -6.58 7.91 -16.72
C ASN A 74 -7.60 6.84 -16.35
N VAL A 75 -8.26 7.00 -15.20
CA VAL A 75 -9.23 6.03 -14.65
C VAL A 75 -10.56 6.00 -15.40
N GLU A 76 -10.83 6.96 -16.31
CA GLU A 76 -12.06 6.98 -17.10
C GLU A 76 -11.92 6.21 -18.42
N ASN A 77 -10.83 6.43 -19.16
CA ASN A 77 -10.65 5.88 -20.50
C ASN A 77 -9.51 4.85 -20.59
N GLY A 78 -8.66 4.74 -19.56
CA GLY A 78 -7.53 3.81 -19.53
C GLY A 78 -6.28 4.30 -20.25
N ASP A 79 -6.22 5.55 -20.69
CA ASP A 79 -5.04 6.12 -21.32
C ASP A 79 -3.85 6.14 -20.35
N GLN A 80 -2.66 5.87 -20.89
CA GLN A 80 -1.40 5.79 -20.16
C GLN A 80 -0.39 6.78 -20.74
N GLU A 81 0.31 7.49 -19.87
CA GLU A 81 1.40 8.39 -20.21
C GLU A 81 2.61 8.06 -19.32
N ASP A 82 3.72 7.66 -19.92
CA ASP A 82 4.95 7.37 -19.17
C ASP A 82 5.52 8.66 -18.58
N ILE A 83 5.81 8.63 -17.28
CA ILE A 83 6.38 9.78 -16.55
C ILE A 83 7.90 9.62 -16.45
N LEU A 84 8.38 8.50 -15.89
CA LEU A 84 9.81 8.20 -15.81
C LEU A 84 10.06 6.71 -15.51
N PRO A 85 11.26 6.19 -15.87
CA PRO A 85 11.62 4.82 -15.55
C PRO A 85 11.81 4.61 -14.03
N LEU A 86 11.48 3.41 -13.55
CA LEU A 86 11.74 2.89 -12.21
C LEU A 86 12.45 1.55 -12.33
N GLU A 87 13.78 1.51 -12.06
CA GLU A 87 14.61 0.32 -12.18
C GLU A 87 14.44 -0.47 -13.52
N ALA A 88 14.10 0.23 -14.60
CA ALA A 88 13.79 -0.38 -15.91
C ALA A 88 14.91 -1.22 -16.50
N ASP A 89 16.16 -1.02 -16.05
CA ASP A 89 17.34 -1.76 -16.49
C ASP A 89 17.56 -3.06 -15.68
N ASP A 90 16.78 -3.28 -14.61
CA ASP A 90 16.85 -4.47 -13.77
C ASP A 90 15.58 -5.33 -13.89
N PRO A 91 15.58 -6.37 -14.73
CA PRO A 91 14.42 -7.23 -14.93
C PRO A 91 14.07 -8.11 -13.71
N GLU A 92 14.95 -8.19 -12.72
CA GLU A 92 14.77 -9.01 -11.52
C GLU A 92 14.04 -8.28 -10.40
N THR A 93 13.76 -6.97 -10.56
CA THR A 93 13.01 -6.17 -9.57
C THR A 93 11.61 -5.83 -10.07
N ARG A 94 10.75 -5.43 -9.14
CA ARG A 94 9.43 -4.84 -9.36
C ARG A 94 9.09 -3.85 -8.26
N SER A 95 8.14 -2.97 -8.51
CA SER A 95 7.53 -2.15 -7.47
C SER A 95 6.68 -3.01 -6.50
N ASN A 96 6.50 -2.52 -5.26
CA ASN A 96 5.64 -3.12 -4.24
C ASN A 96 4.73 -2.06 -3.61
N ASP A 97 4.83 -1.81 -2.30
CA ASP A 97 4.02 -0.79 -1.63
C ASP A 97 4.45 0.62 -2.00
N GLY A 98 3.49 1.53 -2.08
CA GLY A 98 3.72 2.94 -2.37
C GLY A 98 2.55 3.82 -1.92
N ARG A 99 2.88 5.08 -1.54
CA ARG A 99 1.88 6.04 -1.08
C ARG A 99 2.29 7.48 -1.39
N ALA A 100 1.30 8.31 -1.71
CA ALA A 100 1.51 9.76 -1.84
C ALA A 100 1.88 10.38 -0.48
N ASP A 101 2.88 11.25 -0.48
CA ASP A 101 3.32 11.97 0.71
C ASP A 101 2.59 13.32 0.88
N PRO A 102 2.56 13.90 2.10
CA PRO A 102 1.85 15.14 2.38
C PRO A 102 2.42 16.40 1.71
N TYR A 103 3.50 16.27 0.95
CA TYR A 103 4.19 17.37 0.26
C TYR A 103 4.06 17.30 -1.26
N GLY A 104 3.25 16.35 -1.76
CA GLY A 104 2.99 16.17 -3.19
C GLY A 104 3.93 15.19 -3.88
N GLY A 105 4.77 14.50 -3.14
CA GLY A 105 5.57 13.40 -3.66
C GLY A 105 4.85 12.06 -3.61
N PHE A 106 5.54 11.02 -4.07
CA PHE A 106 5.07 9.64 -4.02
C PHE A 106 6.25 8.74 -3.60
N TRP A 107 6.10 8.07 -2.45
CA TRP A 107 7.05 7.06 -2.02
C TRP A 107 6.69 5.73 -2.65
N ILE A 108 7.69 5.00 -3.12
CA ILE A 108 7.53 3.68 -3.74
C ILE A 108 8.69 2.78 -3.37
N GLY A 109 8.37 1.56 -2.98
CA GLY A 109 9.34 0.52 -2.72
C GLY A 109 9.54 -0.40 -3.92
N THR A 110 10.79 -0.83 -4.17
CA THR A 110 11.13 -1.88 -5.12
C THR A 110 11.64 -3.11 -4.38
N MET A 111 11.45 -4.29 -4.96
CA MET A 111 11.88 -5.57 -4.39
C MET A 111 12.30 -6.55 -5.46
N PRO A 112 13.16 -7.54 -5.12
CA PRO A 112 13.47 -8.65 -6.01
C PRO A 112 12.23 -9.55 -6.22
N LYS A 113 12.01 -10.01 -7.46
CA LYS A 113 10.88 -10.86 -7.84
C LYS A 113 10.98 -12.29 -7.33
N HIS A 114 12.18 -12.84 -7.31
CA HIS A 114 12.39 -14.27 -7.12
C HIS A 114 13.19 -14.60 -5.87
N GLU A 115 14.24 -13.87 -5.57
CA GLU A 115 15.14 -14.09 -4.45
C GLU A 115 14.82 -13.13 -3.31
N ARG A 116 14.92 -13.60 -2.06
CA ARG A 116 14.80 -12.73 -0.89
C ARG A 116 16.14 -12.13 -0.53
N THR A 117 16.74 -11.41 -1.47
CA THR A 117 17.97 -10.66 -1.28
C THR A 117 17.64 -9.18 -1.04
N PRO A 118 18.38 -8.46 -0.18
CA PRO A 118 18.11 -7.06 0.13
C PRO A 118 18.65 -6.12 -0.97
N THR A 119 18.16 -6.26 -2.19
CA THR A 119 18.56 -5.46 -3.35
C THR A 119 17.57 -4.35 -3.69
N GLY A 120 16.37 -4.39 -3.12
CA GLY A 120 15.34 -3.37 -3.30
C GLY A 120 15.65 -2.08 -2.56
N LYS A 121 14.82 -1.09 -2.79
CA LYS A 121 14.97 0.27 -2.27
C LYS A 121 13.63 0.92 -1.99
N PHE A 122 13.63 1.94 -1.14
CA PHE A 122 12.58 2.95 -1.13
C PHE A 122 13.02 4.16 -1.95
N TYR A 123 12.12 4.64 -2.78
CA TYR A 123 12.29 5.85 -3.60
C TYR A 123 11.24 6.89 -3.25
N ARG A 124 11.53 8.15 -3.57
CA ARG A 124 10.57 9.24 -3.61
C ARG A 124 10.54 9.87 -5.01
N PHE A 125 9.39 9.84 -5.65
CA PHE A 125 9.09 10.71 -6.77
C PHE A 125 8.67 12.09 -6.23
N TYR A 126 9.28 13.16 -6.72
CA TYR A 126 8.94 14.52 -6.33
C TYR A 126 9.33 15.50 -7.44
N LYS A 127 8.39 16.36 -7.88
CA LYS A 127 8.62 17.38 -8.90
C LYS A 127 9.29 16.83 -10.18
N GLY A 128 8.79 15.71 -10.71
CA GLY A 128 9.27 15.09 -11.94
C GLY A 128 10.60 14.33 -11.82
N GLN A 129 11.12 14.12 -10.62
CA GLN A 129 12.35 13.38 -10.36
C GLN A 129 12.10 12.21 -9.40
N ILE A 130 12.88 11.13 -9.56
CA ILE A 130 12.90 10.02 -8.60
C ILE A 130 14.24 9.96 -7.90
N THR A 131 14.22 9.83 -6.58
CA THR A 131 15.41 9.82 -5.74
C THR A 131 15.36 8.62 -4.80
N PRO A 132 16.40 7.80 -4.71
CA PRO A 132 16.47 6.73 -3.71
C PRO A 132 16.56 7.35 -2.30
N LEU A 133 15.80 6.76 -1.36
CA LEU A 133 15.78 7.17 0.04
C LEU A 133 16.56 6.19 0.92
N PHE A 134 16.28 4.89 0.77
CA PHE A 134 16.87 3.82 1.57
C PHE A 134 17.15 2.61 0.68
N ASP A 135 18.34 2.04 0.83
CA ASP A 135 18.80 0.84 0.11
C ASP A 135 18.71 -0.41 1.02
N GLY A 136 18.96 -1.57 0.43
CA GLY A 136 19.11 -2.82 1.17
C GLY A 136 17.78 -3.37 1.68
N ILE A 137 16.72 -3.20 0.92
CA ILE A 137 15.37 -3.62 1.26
C ILE A 137 15.03 -4.93 0.55
N THR A 138 14.37 -5.85 1.27
CA THR A 138 13.94 -7.13 0.70
C THR A 138 12.48 -7.08 0.27
N ILE A 139 11.56 -6.64 1.15
CA ILE A 139 10.14 -6.49 0.85
C ILE A 139 9.64 -5.17 1.47
N PRO A 140 9.64 -4.07 0.70
CA PRO A 140 9.24 -2.75 1.19
C PRO A 140 7.72 -2.68 1.39
N ASN A 141 7.30 -2.29 2.61
CA ASN A 141 5.90 -2.19 2.99
C ASN A 141 5.65 -1.07 4.02
N ALA A 142 4.38 -0.90 4.42
CA ALA A 142 3.88 -0.02 5.48
C ALA A 142 4.18 1.47 5.28
N ILE A 143 4.31 1.95 4.04
CA ILE A 143 4.54 3.37 3.78
C ILE A 143 3.33 4.18 4.24
N CYS A 144 3.49 5.01 5.28
CA CYS A 144 2.44 5.90 5.76
C CYS A 144 3.02 7.14 6.46
N PHE A 145 2.20 8.19 6.59
CA PHE A 145 2.63 9.51 7.05
C PHE A 145 1.75 10.02 8.19
N THR A 146 2.36 10.68 9.18
CA THR A 146 1.63 11.25 10.32
C THR A 146 0.74 12.43 9.91
N PRO A 147 -0.39 12.67 10.65
CA PRO A 147 -1.29 13.80 10.37
C PRO A 147 -0.61 15.17 10.46
N ASP A 148 0.41 15.32 11.31
CA ASP A 148 1.21 16.54 11.44
C ASP A 148 2.27 16.68 10.34
N LYS A 149 2.36 15.69 9.41
CA LYS A 149 3.27 15.64 8.27
C LYS A 149 4.76 15.55 8.61
N LYS A 150 5.11 15.24 9.85
CA LYS A 150 6.51 15.31 10.32
C LYS A 150 7.23 13.98 10.31
N GLN A 151 6.53 12.87 10.15
CA GLN A 151 7.14 11.55 10.17
C GLN A 151 6.56 10.66 9.08
N ALA A 152 7.42 9.78 8.56
CA ALA A 152 7.07 8.65 7.72
C ALA A 152 7.38 7.34 8.46
N TYR A 153 6.56 6.32 8.22
CA TYR A 153 6.77 4.96 8.67
C TYR A 153 6.92 4.04 7.45
N PHE A 154 7.69 2.96 7.63
CA PHE A 154 7.87 1.91 6.64
C PHE A 154 8.43 0.65 7.30
N VAL A 155 8.43 -0.46 6.59
CA VAL A 155 9.00 -1.73 7.04
C VAL A 155 9.68 -2.47 5.89
N ASP A 156 10.76 -3.21 6.17
CA ASP A 156 11.11 -4.40 5.41
C ASP A 156 10.40 -5.60 6.09
N THR A 157 9.44 -6.22 5.41
CA THR A 157 8.67 -7.33 5.99
C THR A 157 9.55 -8.49 6.45
N ILE A 158 10.75 -8.64 5.88
CA ILE A 158 11.68 -9.74 6.24
C ILE A 158 12.31 -9.51 7.60
N ASP A 159 12.73 -8.30 7.94
CA ASP A 159 13.25 -8.00 9.27
C ASP A 159 12.10 -7.79 10.29
N ASN A 160 10.91 -7.49 9.78
CA ASN A 160 9.67 -7.29 10.53
C ASN A 160 9.81 -6.24 11.65
N GLN A 161 10.65 -5.22 11.40
CA GLN A 161 10.86 -4.08 12.27
C GLN A 161 10.31 -2.83 11.60
N MET A 162 9.15 -2.36 12.05
CA MET A 162 8.58 -1.11 11.54
C MET A 162 9.45 0.06 12.00
N LYS A 163 9.91 0.84 11.04
CA LYS A 163 10.79 2.00 11.25
C LYS A 163 10.01 3.29 11.08
N ARG A 164 10.50 4.36 11.73
CA ARG A 164 10.02 5.72 11.48
C ARG A 164 11.22 6.64 11.22
N VAL A 165 10.96 7.70 10.45
CA VAL A 165 11.95 8.74 10.15
C VAL A 165 11.27 10.11 10.18
N SER A 166 11.99 11.13 10.68
CA SER A 166 11.54 12.51 10.61
C SER A 166 11.60 13.05 9.19
N LEU A 167 10.68 13.96 8.86
CA LEU A 167 10.63 14.65 7.57
C LEU A 167 10.92 16.14 7.76
N ASP A 168 11.64 16.74 6.81
CA ASP A 168 11.84 18.18 6.75
C ASP A 168 10.62 18.93 6.16
N GLU A 169 10.74 20.23 5.95
CA GLU A 169 9.67 21.09 5.44
C GLU A 169 9.27 20.82 3.99
N GLU A 170 10.07 20.05 3.23
CA GLU A 170 9.78 19.59 1.86
C GLU A 170 9.45 18.10 1.82
N GLY A 171 9.43 17.39 2.95
CA GLY A 171 9.10 15.98 3.07
C GLY A 171 10.26 15.02 2.79
N TRP A 172 11.51 15.49 2.86
CA TRP A 172 12.67 14.61 2.77
C TRP A 172 13.01 14.02 4.14
N PRO A 173 13.44 12.75 4.20
CA PRO A 173 13.91 12.12 5.42
C PRO A 173 15.11 12.88 6.02
N VAL A 174 15.08 13.06 7.35
CA VAL A 174 16.14 13.69 8.14
C VAL A 174 16.68 12.72 9.17
N GLY A 175 17.96 12.45 9.12
CA GLY A 175 18.61 11.48 10.01
C GLY A 175 18.38 10.03 9.62
N GLU A 176 18.82 9.11 10.48
CA GLU A 176 18.64 7.67 10.27
C GLU A 176 17.27 7.22 10.77
N PRO A 177 16.61 6.29 10.07
CA PRO A 177 15.39 5.69 10.56
C PRO A 177 15.60 4.93 11.87
N GLU A 178 14.68 5.05 12.81
CA GLU A 178 14.71 4.31 14.07
C GLU A 178 13.62 3.23 14.12
N VAL A 179 13.89 2.10 14.77
CA VAL A 179 12.87 1.07 15.00
C VAL A 179 11.81 1.65 15.94
N TRP A 180 10.58 1.74 15.45
CA TRP A 180 9.44 2.20 16.22
C TRP A 180 8.69 1.03 16.87
N LEU A 181 8.50 -0.09 16.12
CA LEU A 181 7.82 -1.28 16.60
C LEU A 181 8.58 -2.52 16.11
N ASP A 182 9.07 -3.33 17.04
CA ASP A 182 9.75 -4.58 16.74
C ASP A 182 8.76 -5.74 16.78
N LEU A 183 8.49 -6.33 15.60
CA LEU A 183 7.66 -7.51 15.41
C LEU A 183 8.48 -8.73 15.00
N ALA A 184 9.81 -8.67 15.10
CA ALA A 184 10.67 -9.80 14.77
C ALA A 184 10.30 -11.05 15.58
N GLY A 185 10.28 -12.20 14.91
CA GLY A 185 9.92 -13.49 15.53
C GLY A 185 8.41 -13.71 15.73
N GLN A 186 7.55 -12.77 15.34
CA GLN A 186 6.11 -13.01 15.27
C GLN A 186 5.78 -14.00 14.13
N PRO A 187 4.69 -14.79 14.25
CA PRO A 187 4.27 -15.74 13.22
C PRO A 187 3.62 -15.09 11.99
N PHE A 188 3.68 -13.78 11.89
CA PHE A 188 3.14 -12.97 10.79
C PHE A 188 4.16 -11.90 10.37
N GLY A 189 4.05 -11.41 9.14
CA GLY A 189 4.83 -10.28 8.63
C GLY A 189 4.02 -8.98 8.66
N ALA A 190 4.62 -7.87 9.09
CA ALA A 190 4.04 -6.55 8.88
C ALA A 190 4.02 -6.26 7.37
N ASP A 191 2.82 -5.98 6.84
CA ASP A 191 2.59 -5.66 5.44
C ASP A 191 2.16 -4.19 5.31
N GLY A 192 1.25 -3.82 4.42
CA GLY A 192 0.80 -2.45 4.26
C GLY A 192 0.25 -1.80 5.53
N ALA A 193 0.33 -0.48 5.61
CA ALA A 193 -0.20 0.28 6.73
C ALA A 193 -0.83 1.62 6.31
N VAL A 194 -1.72 2.13 7.16
CA VAL A 194 -2.30 3.47 7.05
C VAL A 194 -2.38 4.11 8.44
N ILE A 195 -2.29 5.44 8.51
CA ILE A 195 -2.41 6.19 9.77
C ILE A 195 -3.77 6.90 9.81
N ASP A 196 -4.48 6.80 10.94
CA ASP A 196 -5.74 7.50 11.15
C ASP A 196 -5.53 8.98 11.57
N ALA A 197 -6.61 9.73 11.70
CA ALA A 197 -6.57 11.15 12.04
C ALA A 197 -6.03 11.42 13.48
N ASP A 198 -6.09 10.42 14.36
CA ASP A 198 -5.56 10.51 15.72
C ASP A 198 -4.07 10.08 15.79
N GLY A 199 -3.50 9.65 14.66
CA GLY A 199 -2.10 9.22 14.55
C GLY A 199 -1.86 7.75 14.84
N ASN A 200 -2.91 6.93 15.01
CA ASN A 200 -2.74 5.50 15.23
C ASN A 200 -2.43 4.79 13.90
N ILE A 201 -1.54 3.83 13.95
CA ILE A 201 -1.07 3.06 12.80
C ILE A 201 -1.87 1.76 12.68
N TRP A 202 -2.55 1.57 11.55
CA TRP A 202 -3.30 0.37 11.19
C TRP A 202 -2.48 -0.44 10.20
N ASN A 203 -1.96 -1.59 10.65
CA ASN A 203 -1.07 -2.45 9.88
C ASN A 203 -1.75 -3.78 9.55
N ALA A 204 -1.80 -4.13 8.28
CA ALA A 204 -2.16 -5.47 7.84
C ALA A 204 -1.02 -6.45 8.15
N GLN A 205 -1.35 -7.64 8.61
CA GLN A 205 -0.39 -8.65 9.05
C GLN A 205 -0.50 -9.90 8.19
N TRP A 206 0.45 -10.06 7.26
CA TRP A 206 0.53 -11.24 6.40
C TRP A 206 0.68 -12.51 7.24
N ASP A 207 -0.12 -13.54 6.98
CA ASP A 207 -0.34 -14.72 7.81
C ASP A 207 -0.98 -14.43 9.19
N GLY A 208 -1.35 -13.18 9.45
CA GLY A 208 -1.91 -12.75 10.72
C GLY A 208 -3.43 -12.78 10.81
N TRP A 209 -4.15 -12.92 9.69
CA TRP A 209 -5.62 -12.94 9.63
C TRP A 209 -6.29 -11.68 10.19
N ARG A 210 -5.60 -10.54 10.17
CA ARG A 210 -6.08 -9.32 10.80
C ARG A 210 -5.43 -8.05 10.28
N VAL A 211 -6.07 -6.93 10.60
CA VAL A 211 -5.42 -5.62 10.70
C VAL A 211 -5.26 -5.30 12.19
N ALA A 212 -4.07 -4.90 12.60
CA ALA A 212 -3.76 -4.47 13.97
C ALA A 212 -3.57 -2.95 14.03
N CYS A 213 -4.15 -2.32 15.05
CA CYS A 213 -4.02 -0.89 15.32
C CYS A 213 -3.07 -0.66 16.49
N TYR A 214 -2.09 0.19 16.27
CA TYR A 214 -1.11 0.60 17.28
C TYR A 214 -1.18 2.10 17.51
N SER A 215 -1.04 2.53 18.77
CA SER A 215 -0.87 3.95 19.10
C SER A 215 0.50 4.48 18.64
N PRO A 216 0.72 5.82 18.60
CA PRO A 216 1.98 6.41 18.20
C PRO A 216 3.20 5.97 19.02
N ASP A 217 3.00 5.44 20.24
CA ASP A 217 4.05 4.87 21.09
C ASP A 217 4.26 3.36 20.90
N GLY A 218 3.57 2.74 19.92
CA GLY A 218 3.71 1.31 19.60
C GLY A 218 2.86 0.36 20.46
N THR A 219 1.93 0.88 21.27
CA THR A 219 1.03 0.04 22.07
C THR A 219 -0.09 -0.52 21.19
N LEU A 220 -0.31 -1.83 21.22
CA LEU A 220 -1.43 -2.48 20.53
C LEU A 220 -2.75 -2.03 21.16
N LEU A 221 -3.62 -1.37 20.37
CA LEU A 221 -4.92 -0.86 20.81
C LEU A 221 -6.07 -1.77 20.42
N ARG A 222 -6.05 -2.31 19.19
CA ARG A 222 -7.16 -3.07 18.63
C ARG A 222 -6.66 -4.02 17.54
N GLU A 223 -7.36 -5.15 17.41
CA GLU A 223 -7.22 -6.07 16.29
C GLU A 223 -8.58 -6.24 15.61
N ILE A 224 -8.59 -6.19 14.27
CA ILE A 224 -9.79 -6.46 13.47
C ILE A 224 -9.54 -7.74 12.68
N PRO A 225 -10.24 -8.85 13.00
CA PRO A 225 -10.06 -10.11 12.28
C PRO A 225 -10.58 -10.01 10.84
N ILE A 226 -9.85 -10.65 9.93
CA ILE A 226 -10.19 -10.81 8.52
C ILE A 226 -10.23 -12.28 8.19
N ASN A 227 -11.21 -12.71 7.40
CA ASN A 227 -11.38 -14.12 7.03
C ASN A 227 -10.46 -14.49 5.84
N ALA A 228 -9.18 -14.07 5.90
CA ALA A 228 -8.13 -14.41 4.94
C ALA A 228 -6.77 -14.37 5.62
N ALA A 229 -5.88 -15.32 5.33
CA ALA A 229 -4.56 -15.42 5.96
C ALA A 229 -3.66 -14.24 5.57
N HIS A 230 -3.56 -14.00 4.28
CA HIS A 230 -2.68 -13.00 3.70
C HIS A 230 -3.38 -11.65 3.62
N THR A 231 -3.52 -10.97 4.75
CA THR A 231 -3.94 -9.56 4.79
C THR A 231 -2.79 -8.69 4.33
N SER A 232 -2.99 -7.87 3.31
CA SER A 232 -1.91 -7.18 2.62
C SER A 232 -1.86 -5.67 2.89
N CYS A 233 -2.91 -4.90 2.57
CA CYS A 233 -2.84 -3.45 2.76
C CYS A 233 -4.18 -2.84 3.18
N PRO A 234 -4.21 -1.97 4.23
CA PRO A 234 -5.40 -1.25 4.62
C PRO A 234 -5.48 0.14 3.98
N ALA A 235 -6.71 0.66 3.80
CA ALA A 235 -6.98 2.05 3.46
C ALA A 235 -8.24 2.54 4.15
N PHE A 236 -8.27 3.81 4.57
CA PHE A 236 -9.49 4.47 4.99
C PHE A 236 -10.22 5.08 3.80
N GLY A 237 -11.53 4.98 3.80
CA GLY A 237 -12.38 5.57 2.79
C GLY A 237 -13.82 5.71 3.26
N GLY A 238 -14.74 5.85 2.31
CA GLY A 238 -16.12 6.24 2.56
C GLY A 238 -16.26 7.77 2.62
N PRO A 239 -17.47 8.32 2.50
CA PRO A 239 -17.70 9.77 2.43
C PRO A 239 -17.17 10.55 3.64
N ASP A 240 -17.12 9.91 4.79
CA ASP A 240 -16.65 10.47 6.04
C ASP A 240 -15.27 9.92 6.47
N LEU A 241 -14.64 9.07 5.63
CA LEU A 241 -13.36 8.41 5.89
C LEU A 241 -13.35 7.53 7.15
N THR A 242 -14.48 6.94 7.51
CA THR A 242 -14.56 6.04 8.67
C THR A 242 -14.63 4.57 8.32
N THR A 243 -14.69 4.23 7.04
CA THR A 243 -14.64 2.86 6.56
C THR A 243 -13.20 2.41 6.37
N LEU A 244 -12.81 1.32 7.03
CA LEU A 244 -11.53 0.66 6.80
C LEU A 244 -11.73 -0.43 5.74
N TYR A 245 -11.00 -0.34 4.64
CA TYR A 245 -10.85 -1.38 3.63
C TYR A 245 -9.55 -2.15 3.89
N CYS A 246 -9.49 -3.40 3.46
CA CYS A 246 -8.25 -4.17 3.46
C CYS A 246 -8.22 -5.12 2.27
N THR A 247 -7.16 -5.09 1.50
CA THR A 247 -6.87 -6.05 0.45
C THR A 247 -6.28 -7.33 1.03
N THR A 248 -6.40 -8.44 0.30
CA THR A 248 -5.83 -9.74 0.69
C THR A 248 -5.30 -10.48 -0.55
N ALA A 249 -4.47 -11.51 -0.34
CA ALA A 249 -3.93 -12.32 -1.41
C ALA A 249 -4.45 -13.76 -1.37
N ALA A 250 -4.75 -14.33 -2.56
CA ALA A 250 -5.08 -15.75 -2.75
C ALA A 250 -3.87 -16.61 -3.15
N GLY A 251 -2.79 -15.97 -3.59
CA GLY A 251 -1.55 -16.64 -3.96
C GLY A 251 -0.83 -17.20 -2.73
N ARG A 252 -0.19 -18.37 -2.89
CA ARG A 252 0.64 -19.03 -1.86
C ARG A 252 -0.08 -19.37 -0.53
N VAL A 253 -1.41 -19.29 -0.49
CA VAL A 253 -2.20 -19.72 0.68
C VAL A 253 -2.06 -21.24 0.85
N SER A 254 -1.82 -21.71 2.09
CA SER A 254 -1.70 -23.13 2.40
C SER A 254 -3.03 -23.87 2.18
N ASP A 255 -2.98 -25.20 2.00
CA ASP A 255 -4.20 -25.99 1.85
C ASP A 255 -5.07 -25.93 3.11
N GLU A 256 -4.46 -25.89 4.30
CA GLU A 256 -5.14 -25.74 5.59
C GLU A 256 -5.91 -24.40 5.65
N ASP A 257 -5.27 -23.31 5.24
CA ASP A 257 -5.91 -22.00 5.22
C ASP A 257 -7.03 -21.93 4.17
N ARG A 258 -6.88 -22.60 3.02
CA ARG A 258 -7.94 -22.70 1.99
C ARG A 258 -9.15 -23.49 2.52
N GLU A 259 -8.94 -24.51 3.34
CA GLU A 259 -10.03 -25.23 4.01
C GLU A 259 -10.71 -24.34 5.06
N ARG A 260 -9.96 -23.49 5.75
CA ARG A 260 -10.46 -22.56 6.77
C ARG A 260 -11.30 -21.43 6.19
N SER A 261 -10.96 -20.91 5.01
CA SER A 261 -11.68 -19.82 4.34
C SER A 261 -11.63 -19.92 2.81
N GLN A 262 -12.70 -19.44 2.17
CA GLN A 262 -12.80 -19.31 0.71
C GLN A 262 -12.67 -17.82 0.27
N ASP A 263 -12.34 -16.91 1.18
CA ASP A 263 -12.36 -15.46 0.92
C ASP A 263 -10.97 -14.86 0.67
N HIS A 264 -9.94 -15.70 0.55
CA HIS A 264 -8.60 -15.25 0.20
C HIS A 264 -8.58 -14.52 -1.14
N GLY A 265 -7.84 -13.41 -1.20
CA GLY A 265 -7.72 -12.57 -2.40
C GLY A 265 -8.86 -11.55 -2.57
N LYS A 266 -9.88 -11.57 -1.73
CA LYS A 266 -10.96 -10.58 -1.76
C LYS A 266 -10.57 -9.32 -1.01
N VAL A 267 -11.28 -8.23 -1.30
CA VAL A 267 -11.21 -6.98 -0.52
C VAL A 267 -12.26 -7.05 0.59
N PHE A 268 -11.85 -6.65 1.79
CA PHE A 268 -12.72 -6.58 2.96
C PHE A 268 -12.97 -5.13 3.37
N PHE A 269 -14.06 -4.89 4.10
CA PHE A 269 -14.37 -3.58 4.66
C PHE A 269 -15.09 -3.68 6.00
N GLU A 270 -14.97 -2.62 6.80
CA GLU A 270 -15.74 -2.41 8.03
C GLU A 270 -15.98 -0.91 8.22
N GLU A 271 -17.25 -0.53 8.44
CA GLU A 271 -17.68 0.85 8.61
C GLU A 271 -17.55 1.31 10.07
N GLY A 272 -17.30 2.60 10.28
CA GLY A 272 -17.28 3.19 11.63
C GLY A 272 -16.08 2.74 12.47
N VAL A 273 -14.95 2.41 11.85
CA VAL A 273 -13.77 1.87 12.54
C VAL A 273 -13.02 2.95 13.31
N ALA A 274 -12.56 3.97 12.60
CA ALA A 274 -11.86 5.16 13.09
C ALA A 274 -11.94 6.25 12.01
N LYS A 275 -11.63 7.49 12.36
CA LYS A 275 -11.52 8.57 11.38
C LYS A 275 -10.18 8.48 10.66
N GLY A 276 -10.16 8.16 9.37
CA GLY A 276 -8.95 8.16 8.54
C GLY A 276 -8.51 9.56 8.14
N GLN A 277 -7.33 9.64 7.55
CA GLN A 277 -6.84 10.81 6.82
C GLN A 277 -7.28 10.72 5.36
N ALA A 278 -7.52 11.87 4.72
CA ALA A 278 -7.67 11.90 3.26
C ALA A 278 -6.32 11.54 2.60
N GLU A 279 -6.36 10.76 1.53
CA GLU A 279 -5.15 10.45 0.76
C GLU A 279 -4.51 11.72 0.19
N HIS A 280 -3.20 11.80 0.31
CA HIS A 280 -2.43 12.93 -0.18
C HIS A 280 -2.39 12.94 -1.72
N ARG A 281 -2.32 14.14 -2.29
CA ARG A 281 -2.27 14.33 -3.72
C ARG A 281 -0.84 14.27 -4.25
N VAL A 282 -0.61 13.56 -5.35
CA VAL A 282 0.66 13.61 -6.09
C VAL A 282 0.67 14.82 -7.02
N ILE A 283 1.79 15.55 -7.02
CA ILE A 283 2.05 16.68 -7.92
C ILE A 283 3.14 16.26 -8.91
N LEU A 284 2.78 16.14 -10.18
CA LEU A 284 3.68 15.58 -11.20
C LEU A 284 4.82 16.53 -11.59
N GLY A 285 4.64 17.84 -11.46
CA GLY A 285 5.61 18.87 -11.84
C GLY A 285 4.99 19.99 -12.65
#